data_00d02183dd05c2f58492a2eaa5e6adc7
#
_entry.id   00d02183dd05c2f58492a2eaa5e6adc7
#
_cell.length_a   1.000
_cell.length_b   1.000
_cell.length_c   1.000
_cell.angle_alpha   90.00
_cell.angle_beta   90.00
_cell.angle_gamma   90.00
#
_symmetry.space_group_name_H-M   'P 1'
#
loop_
_entity.id
_entity.type
_entity.pdbx_description
1 polymer ?
#
loop_
_entity_poly.entity_id
_entity_poly.type
_entity_poly.pdbx_seq_one_letter_code
_entity_poly.pdbx_strand_id
1 'polypeptide(L)'
;MKMYGILAAAIFAGSLLNQPAMAADLMPYSELDSGPNTIQKQQSDILQQGQNHQAVSYQQGGSNQALILQNGMANTALIHQNGYANNAQAIQSGALLEASILQHGYGHDASIVQAGYGKEATINQHGVRGSAEIHQLSQQRTTPITITQFSRGQASVQVYQY
;
A
#
# COMPACT_ATOMS: atom_id res chain seq x y z
N MET A 1 -21.21 17.27 4.03
CA MET A 1 -20.86 16.14 4.91
C MET A 1 -19.39 15.85 4.72
N LYS A 2 -18.56 16.14 5.74
CA LYS A 2 -17.10 16.01 5.61
C LYS A 2 -16.73 14.56 5.89
N MET A 3 -16.20 13.86 4.89
CA MET A 3 -15.61 12.53 5.06
C MET A 3 -14.18 12.69 5.61
N TYR A 4 -13.90 12.02 6.71
CA TYR A 4 -12.56 12.00 7.30
C TYR A 4 -11.78 10.83 6.75
N GLY A 5 -10.64 11.11 6.12
CA GLY A 5 -9.67 10.09 5.76
C GLY A 5 -8.91 9.63 7.01
N ILE A 6 -8.72 8.34 7.16
CA ILE A 6 -7.90 7.78 8.24
C ILE A 6 -6.45 7.76 7.75
N LEU A 7 -5.62 8.58 8.39
CA LEU A 7 -4.18 8.59 8.20
C LEU A 7 -3.56 7.62 9.21
N ALA A 8 -3.06 6.49 8.75
CA ALA A 8 -2.24 5.62 9.58
C ALA A 8 -0.76 5.85 9.25
N ALA A 9 -0.10 6.64 10.06
CA ALA A 9 1.35 6.79 10.02
C ALA A 9 1.95 6.04 11.21
N ALA A 10 2.72 4.99 10.96
CA ALA A 10 3.48 4.32 11.99
C ALA A 10 4.97 4.64 11.83
N ILE A 11 5.50 5.48 12.71
CA ILE A 11 6.94 5.71 12.86
C ILE A 11 7.39 4.87 14.06
N PHE A 12 8.22 3.87 13.83
CA PHE A 12 8.80 3.07 14.91
C PHE A 12 10.32 3.28 14.98
N ALA A 13 10.75 4.00 16.00
CA ALA A 13 12.13 4.02 16.44
C ALA A 13 12.22 3.26 17.77
N GLY A 14 12.96 2.17 17.80
CA GLY A 14 13.44 1.56 19.07
C GLY A 14 12.72 0.32 19.53
N SER A 15 13.52 -0.64 19.80
CA SER A 15 13.32 -1.96 20.41
C SER A 15 12.32 -2.01 21.58
N LEU A 16 11.60 -3.17 21.63
CA LEU A 16 10.99 -3.85 22.76
C LEU A 16 9.47 -3.77 22.92
N LEU A 17 8.93 -5.01 22.91
CA LEU A 17 7.64 -5.45 23.37
C LEU A 17 6.46 -5.34 22.38
N ASN A 18 6.28 -6.46 21.67
CA ASN A 18 5.02 -6.84 21.04
C ASN A 18 3.89 -6.79 22.08
N GLN A 19 3.05 -5.81 21.98
CA GLN A 19 1.70 -5.85 22.53
C GLN A 19 0.73 -5.61 21.36
N PRO A 20 -0.14 -6.55 21.02
CA PRO A 20 -1.22 -6.26 20.11
C PRO A 20 -2.17 -5.27 20.80
N ALA A 21 -2.25 -4.05 20.30
CA ALA A 21 -3.30 -3.14 20.69
C ALA A 21 -4.62 -3.67 20.13
N MET A 22 -5.32 -4.47 20.91
CA MET A 22 -6.73 -4.78 20.70
C MET A 22 -7.53 -3.52 21.07
N ALA A 23 -7.84 -2.69 20.11
CA ALA A 23 -8.92 -1.72 20.27
C ALA A 23 -10.24 -2.51 20.18
N ALA A 24 -10.67 -3.05 21.32
CA ALA A 24 -12.01 -3.57 21.44
C ALA A 24 -12.97 -2.36 21.52
N ASP A 25 -13.73 -2.15 20.46
CA ASP A 25 -14.89 -1.27 20.51
C ASP A 25 -15.92 -1.91 21.45
N LEU A 26 -16.05 -1.32 22.65
CA LEU A 26 -16.87 -1.83 23.76
C LEU A 26 -18.31 -1.33 23.74
N MET A 27 -18.82 -0.78 22.64
CA MET A 27 -20.18 -0.33 22.56
C MET A 27 -21.00 -1.10 21.52
N PRO A 28 -21.95 -1.97 21.93
CA PRO A 28 -22.80 -2.72 21.01
C PRO A 28 -23.86 -1.86 20.30
N TYR A 29 -23.92 -0.56 20.57
CA TYR A 29 -24.86 0.37 19.93
C TYR A 29 -24.17 1.71 19.69
N SER A 30 -23.48 1.83 18.56
CA SER A 30 -23.05 3.12 18.05
C SER A 30 -24.23 3.81 17.36
N GLU A 31 -24.54 5.05 17.73
CA GLU A 31 -25.59 5.88 17.12
C GLU A 31 -25.32 6.24 15.64
N LEU A 32 -24.28 5.68 15.05
CA LEU A 32 -23.90 5.83 13.64
C LEU A 32 -24.47 4.74 12.73
N ASP A 33 -25.25 3.78 13.27
CA ASP A 33 -25.80 2.64 12.53
C ASP A 33 -27.24 2.88 12.03
N SER A 34 -27.55 4.06 11.51
CA SER A 34 -28.87 4.38 10.95
C SER A 34 -28.83 4.63 9.45
N GLY A 35 -28.39 3.67 8.67
CA GLY A 35 -28.44 3.72 7.20
C GLY A 35 -28.26 2.33 6.58
N PRO A 36 -28.64 2.10 5.31
CA PRO A 36 -28.32 0.85 4.64
C PRO A 36 -26.80 0.70 4.62
N ASN A 37 -26.28 -0.14 5.52
CA ASN A 37 -24.86 -0.38 5.76
C ASN A 37 -24.21 -1.04 4.56
N THR A 38 -23.81 -0.27 3.59
CA THR A 38 -22.66 -0.63 2.78
C THR A 38 -21.43 -0.33 3.64
N ILE A 39 -21.00 -1.30 4.44
CA ILE A 39 -19.73 -1.23 5.16
C ILE A 39 -18.63 -1.10 4.09
N GLN A 40 -18.22 0.11 3.84
CA GLN A 40 -17.09 0.41 2.94
C GLN A 40 -15.81 0.09 3.70
N LYS A 41 -15.53 -1.21 3.81
CA LYS A 41 -14.40 -1.72 4.58
C LYS A 41 -13.10 -1.38 3.86
N GLN A 42 -12.33 -0.47 4.41
CA GLN A 42 -10.93 -0.26 4.01
C GLN A 42 -10.04 -1.16 4.87
N GLN A 43 -9.00 -1.72 4.27
CA GLN A 43 -8.02 -2.54 4.97
C GLN A 43 -6.62 -2.05 4.63
N SER A 44 -5.80 -1.85 5.66
CA SER A 44 -4.39 -1.50 5.50
C SER A 44 -3.56 -2.29 6.49
N ASP A 45 -2.72 -3.19 5.97
CA ASP A 45 -1.84 -4.03 6.75
C ASP A 45 -0.38 -3.60 6.51
N ILE A 46 0.34 -3.27 7.57
CA ILE A 46 1.74 -2.89 7.51
C ILE A 46 2.54 -3.78 8.45
N LEU A 47 3.50 -4.52 7.90
CA LEU A 47 4.44 -5.34 8.66
C LEU A 47 5.88 -4.94 8.33
N GLN A 48 6.61 -4.50 9.34
CA GLN A 48 8.01 -4.08 9.22
C GLN A 48 8.89 -4.92 10.13
N GLN A 49 9.96 -5.46 9.56
CA GLN A 49 10.97 -6.22 10.29
C GLN A 49 12.38 -5.70 9.94
N GLY A 50 13.12 -5.25 10.94
CA GLY A 50 14.46 -4.67 10.74
C GLY A 50 14.56 -3.25 11.33
N GLN A 51 15.34 -2.38 10.69
CA GLN A 51 15.65 -1.06 11.23
C GLN A 51 15.38 0.06 10.21
N ASN A 52 14.97 1.24 10.71
CA ASN A 52 14.81 2.46 9.91
C ASN A 52 13.86 2.34 8.72
N HIS A 53 12.82 1.53 8.83
CA HIS A 53 11.77 1.45 7.81
C HIS A 53 10.78 2.61 7.92
N GLN A 54 10.27 3.01 6.77
CA GLN A 54 9.16 3.96 6.68
C GLN A 54 8.05 3.37 5.80
N ALA A 55 6.83 3.29 6.33
CA ALA A 55 5.66 2.84 5.59
C ALA A 55 4.49 3.79 5.81
N VAL A 56 3.85 4.20 4.73
CA VAL A 56 2.67 5.06 4.76
C VAL A 56 1.59 4.47 3.85
N SER A 57 0.39 4.31 4.38
CA SER A 57 -0.79 3.94 3.61
C SER A 57 -1.89 4.98 3.84
N TYR A 58 -2.37 5.57 2.75
CA TYR A 58 -3.49 6.50 2.76
C TYR A 58 -4.59 5.98 1.84
N GLN A 59 -5.80 5.80 2.38
CA GLN A 59 -6.95 5.28 1.65
C GLN A 59 -8.15 6.23 1.79
N GLN A 60 -8.75 6.55 0.66
CA GLN A 60 -9.97 7.36 0.59
C GLN A 60 -11.00 6.68 -0.32
N GLY A 61 -12.28 6.66 0.10
CA GLY A 61 -13.34 5.96 -0.63
C GLY A 61 -13.79 4.69 0.10
N GLY A 62 -13.95 3.58 -0.61
CA GLY A 62 -14.42 2.34 0.01
C GLY A 62 -13.86 1.06 -0.59
N SER A 63 -13.81 -0.01 0.23
CA SER A 63 -13.34 -1.35 -0.18
C SER A 63 -11.91 -1.37 -0.75
N ASN A 64 -11.07 -0.41 -0.39
CA ASN A 64 -9.67 -0.41 -0.77
C ASN A 64 -8.85 -1.31 0.16
N GLN A 65 -7.85 -1.96 -0.39
CA GLN A 65 -6.93 -2.84 0.34
C GLN A 65 -5.48 -2.41 0.07
N ALA A 66 -4.69 -2.30 1.14
CA ALA A 66 -3.28 -1.99 1.06
C ALA A 66 -2.48 -2.98 1.92
N LEU A 67 -1.38 -3.50 1.37
CA LEU A 67 -0.43 -4.35 2.08
C LEU A 67 0.99 -3.82 1.89
N ILE A 68 1.69 -3.56 3.00
CA ILE A 68 3.11 -3.20 2.98
C ILE A 68 3.87 -4.21 3.85
N LEU A 69 4.83 -4.91 3.24
CA LEU A 69 5.75 -5.80 3.93
C LEU A 69 7.17 -5.32 3.70
N GLN A 70 7.89 -4.97 4.77
CA GLN A 70 9.28 -4.52 4.69
C GLN A 70 10.17 -5.37 5.60
N ASN A 71 11.25 -5.92 5.03
CA ASN A 71 12.27 -6.67 5.75
C ASN A 71 13.65 -6.14 5.41
N GLY A 72 14.51 -5.90 6.42
CA GLY A 72 15.88 -5.47 6.23
C GLY A 72 16.20 -4.12 6.85
N MET A 73 16.66 -3.13 6.05
CA MET A 73 17.11 -1.85 6.59
C MET A 73 16.79 -0.66 5.66
N ALA A 74 16.23 0.41 6.26
CA ALA A 74 16.02 1.69 5.60
C ALA A 74 15.18 1.59 4.30
N ASN A 75 14.14 0.77 4.30
CA ASN A 75 13.20 0.68 3.20
C ASN A 75 12.05 1.66 3.38
N THR A 76 11.58 2.24 2.28
CA THR A 76 10.47 3.19 2.26
C THR A 76 9.35 2.67 1.35
N ALA A 77 8.11 2.70 1.82
CA ALA A 77 6.94 2.35 1.03
C ALA A 77 5.81 3.37 1.22
N LEU A 78 5.21 3.79 0.12
CA LEU A 78 4.04 4.66 0.09
C LEU A 78 2.93 4.01 -0.75
N ILE A 79 1.75 3.88 -0.17
CA ILE A 79 0.53 3.50 -0.90
C ILE A 79 -0.51 4.60 -0.71
N HIS A 80 -1.01 5.14 -1.82
CA HIS A 80 -2.09 6.11 -1.84
C HIS A 80 -3.21 5.63 -2.75
N GLN A 81 -4.38 5.31 -2.18
CA GLN A 81 -5.55 4.84 -2.91
C GLN A 81 -6.71 5.82 -2.74
N ASN A 82 -7.27 6.26 -3.87
CA ASN A 82 -8.44 7.11 -3.91
C ASN A 82 -9.48 6.52 -4.86
N GLY A 83 -10.64 6.17 -4.32
CA GLY A 83 -11.73 5.54 -5.07
C GLY A 83 -12.24 4.26 -4.41
N TYR A 84 -12.61 3.28 -5.22
CA TYR A 84 -13.27 2.08 -4.72
C TYR A 84 -12.65 0.80 -5.24
N ALA A 85 -12.60 -0.22 -4.35
CA ALA A 85 -12.17 -1.58 -4.68
C ALA A 85 -10.77 -1.65 -5.31
N ASN A 86 -9.86 -0.75 -4.91
CA ASN A 86 -8.47 -0.78 -5.34
C ASN A 86 -7.65 -1.68 -4.40
N ASN A 87 -6.73 -2.43 -4.97
CA ASN A 87 -5.80 -3.30 -4.27
C ASN A 87 -4.36 -2.87 -4.55
N ALA A 88 -3.55 -2.69 -3.51
CA ALA A 88 -2.15 -2.29 -3.63
C ALA A 88 -1.26 -3.11 -2.70
N GLN A 89 -0.13 -3.57 -3.23
CA GLN A 89 0.83 -4.36 -2.49
C GLN A 89 2.27 -3.88 -2.72
N ALA A 90 3.01 -3.63 -1.64
CA ALA A 90 4.44 -3.32 -1.68
C ALA A 90 5.21 -4.30 -0.78
N ILE A 91 6.08 -5.12 -1.39
CA ILE A 91 6.92 -6.10 -0.69
C ILE A 91 8.38 -5.73 -0.94
N GLN A 92 9.12 -5.46 0.14
CA GLN A 92 10.52 -5.07 0.08
C GLN A 92 11.37 -5.96 0.99
N SER A 93 12.43 -6.54 0.42
CA SER A 93 13.38 -7.38 1.15
C SER A 93 14.81 -6.97 0.84
N GLY A 94 15.49 -6.33 1.77
CA GLY A 94 16.85 -5.82 1.57
C GLY A 94 17.08 -4.45 2.17
N ALA A 95 17.83 -3.59 1.48
CA ALA A 95 18.15 -2.28 2.04
C ALA A 95 18.01 -1.14 1.01
N LEU A 96 17.61 0.04 1.50
CA LEU A 96 17.45 1.26 0.70
C LEU A 96 16.52 1.05 -0.51
N LEU A 97 15.44 0.32 -0.30
CA LEU A 97 14.41 0.08 -1.30
C LEU A 97 13.30 1.13 -1.15
N GLU A 98 12.83 1.66 -2.29
CA GLU A 98 11.76 2.64 -2.33
C GLU A 98 10.64 2.16 -3.26
N ALA A 99 9.41 2.09 -2.74
CA ALA A 99 8.21 1.70 -3.48
C ALA A 99 7.12 2.75 -3.32
N SER A 100 6.51 3.16 -4.42
CA SER A 100 5.38 4.10 -4.43
C SER A 100 4.25 3.59 -5.31
N ILE A 101 3.04 3.48 -4.75
CA ILE A 101 1.83 3.09 -5.49
C ILE A 101 0.78 4.18 -5.31
N LEU A 102 0.32 4.75 -6.41
CA LEU A 102 -0.79 5.69 -6.47
C LEU A 102 -1.90 5.14 -7.35
N GLN A 103 -3.08 4.93 -6.78
CA GLN A 103 -4.27 4.45 -7.50
C GLN A 103 -5.41 5.46 -7.35
N HIS A 104 -5.98 5.85 -8.48
CA HIS A 104 -7.13 6.75 -8.53
C HIS A 104 -8.21 6.20 -9.45
N GLY A 105 -9.33 5.78 -8.88
CA GLY A 105 -10.46 5.25 -9.65
C GLY A 105 -11.07 3.99 -9.05
N TYR A 106 -11.36 3.01 -9.89
CA TYR A 106 -12.12 1.83 -9.50
C TYR A 106 -11.45 0.53 -9.93
N GLY A 107 -11.28 -0.41 -8.97
CA GLY A 107 -10.89 -1.78 -9.25
C GLY A 107 -9.47 -1.92 -9.79
N HIS A 108 -8.55 -1.04 -9.41
CA HIS A 108 -7.14 -1.16 -9.76
C HIS A 108 -6.44 -2.21 -8.90
N ASP A 109 -5.47 -2.90 -9.51
CA ASP A 109 -4.58 -3.84 -8.86
C ASP A 109 -3.12 -3.43 -9.14
N ALA A 110 -2.33 -3.21 -8.08
CA ALA A 110 -0.94 -2.82 -8.20
C ALA A 110 -0.05 -3.65 -7.27
N SER A 111 1.07 -4.15 -7.79
CA SER A 111 2.05 -4.90 -7.01
C SER A 111 3.47 -4.45 -7.31
N ILE A 112 4.24 -4.14 -6.26
CA ILE A 112 5.67 -3.91 -6.33
C ILE A 112 6.37 -4.93 -5.45
N VAL A 113 7.29 -5.71 -6.03
CA VAL A 113 8.15 -6.65 -5.33
C VAL A 113 9.60 -6.27 -5.58
N GLN A 114 10.32 -5.90 -4.53
CA GLN A 114 11.73 -5.52 -4.59
C GLN A 114 12.56 -6.40 -3.66
N ALA A 115 13.67 -6.90 -4.19
CA ALA A 115 14.67 -7.61 -3.39
C ALA A 115 16.09 -7.12 -3.75
N GLY A 116 16.95 -6.94 -2.73
CA GLY A 116 18.33 -6.52 -2.88
C GLY A 116 18.62 -5.13 -2.32
N TYR A 117 19.29 -4.27 -3.10
CA TYR A 117 19.82 -3.00 -2.61
C TYR A 117 19.56 -1.82 -3.55
N GLY A 118 19.13 -0.67 -2.99
CA GLY A 118 19.07 0.62 -3.68
C GLY A 118 18.19 0.65 -4.92
N LYS A 119 16.95 0.19 -4.82
CA LYS A 119 15.98 0.15 -5.92
C LYS A 119 14.84 1.12 -5.68
N GLU A 120 14.31 1.65 -6.77
CA GLU A 120 13.14 2.52 -6.78
C GLU A 120 12.11 2.00 -7.79
N ALA A 121 10.85 1.94 -7.37
CA ALA A 121 9.73 1.54 -8.21
C ALA A 121 8.50 2.40 -7.95
N THR A 122 7.85 2.85 -9.01
CA THR A 122 6.63 3.65 -8.91
C THR A 122 5.55 3.11 -9.84
N ILE A 123 4.33 2.95 -9.32
CA ILE A 123 3.13 2.64 -10.10
C ILE A 123 2.11 3.76 -9.90
N ASN A 124 1.65 4.34 -11.00
CA ASN A 124 0.56 5.32 -11.04
C ASN A 124 -0.57 4.78 -11.92
N GLN A 125 -1.74 4.52 -11.34
CA GLN A 125 -2.90 4.01 -12.05
C GLN A 125 -4.08 4.98 -11.95
N HIS A 126 -4.69 5.27 -13.10
CA HIS A 126 -5.87 6.13 -13.20
C HIS A 126 -6.96 5.46 -14.03
N GLY A 127 -8.22 5.59 -13.60
CA GLY A 127 -9.39 5.14 -14.36
C GLY A 127 -10.06 3.90 -13.79
N VAL A 128 -10.19 2.84 -14.59
CA VAL A 128 -10.97 1.65 -14.22
C VAL A 128 -10.24 0.36 -14.58
N ARG A 129 -10.11 -0.58 -13.61
CA ARG A 129 -9.62 -1.95 -13.79
C ARG A 129 -8.24 -2.06 -14.45
N GLY A 130 -7.30 -1.21 -14.04
CA GLY A 130 -5.90 -1.35 -14.42
C GLY A 130 -5.17 -2.35 -13.52
N SER A 131 -4.30 -3.18 -14.10
CA SER A 131 -3.38 -4.05 -13.37
C SER A 131 -1.94 -3.67 -13.72
N ALA A 132 -1.08 -3.46 -12.72
CA ALA A 132 0.32 -3.10 -12.92
C ALA A 132 1.20 -3.84 -11.92
N GLU A 133 2.30 -4.42 -12.42
CA GLU A 133 3.20 -5.22 -11.60
C GLU A 133 4.67 -4.89 -11.91
N ILE A 134 5.47 -4.66 -10.88
CA ILE A 134 6.91 -4.45 -10.97
C ILE A 134 7.63 -5.46 -10.08
N HIS A 135 8.54 -6.23 -10.68
CA HIS A 135 9.47 -7.11 -9.97
C HIS A 135 10.90 -6.69 -10.21
N GLN A 136 11.61 -6.28 -9.15
CA GLN A 136 13.03 -5.95 -9.16
C GLN A 136 13.77 -6.89 -8.20
N LEU A 137 14.38 -7.96 -8.74
CA LEU A 137 14.92 -9.07 -7.95
C LEU A 137 16.45 -9.18 -7.99
N SER A 138 17.13 -8.23 -8.59
CA SER A 138 18.60 -8.18 -8.69
C SER A 138 19.25 -7.89 -7.33
N GLN A 139 20.46 -8.39 -7.10
CA GLN A 139 21.26 -8.01 -5.92
C GLN A 139 21.93 -6.64 -6.08
N GLN A 140 22.02 -6.13 -7.29
CA GLN A 140 22.66 -4.86 -7.60
C GLN A 140 21.64 -3.71 -7.63
N ARG A 141 22.17 -2.50 -7.48
CA ARG A 141 21.38 -1.29 -7.71
C ARG A 141 20.94 -1.25 -9.16
N THR A 142 19.67 -0.97 -9.39
CA THR A 142 19.08 -0.91 -10.72
C THR A 142 18.52 0.48 -11.00
N THR A 143 18.22 0.76 -12.27
CA THR A 143 17.55 1.99 -12.66
C THR A 143 16.13 2.02 -12.09
N PRO A 144 15.61 3.19 -11.67
CA PRO A 144 14.22 3.34 -11.28
C PRO A 144 13.24 2.87 -12.36
N ILE A 145 12.16 2.23 -11.94
CA ILE A 145 11.08 1.81 -12.83
C ILE A 145 9.82 2.59 -12.48
N THR A 146 9.19 3.18 -13.48
CA THR A 146 7.91 3.84 -13.34
C THR A 146 6.90 3.29 -14.35
N ILE A 147 5.74 2.83 -13.87
CA ILE A 147 4.58 2.51 -14.68
C ILE A 147 3.54 3.61 -14.47
N THR A 148 3.10 4.24 -15.55
CA THR A 148 1.93 5.11 -15.53
C THR A 148 0.87 4.54 -16.46
N GLN A 149 -0.29 4.17 -15.90
CA GLN A 149 -1.36 3.49 -16.61
C GLN A 149 -2.65 4.30 -16.53
N PHE A 150 -3.24 4.59 -17.70
CA PHE A 150 -4.57 5.15 -17.84
C PHE A 150 -5.48 4.11 -18.47
N SER A 151 -6.40 3.54 -17.69
CA SER A 151 -7.27 2.47 -18.15
C SER A 151 -8.75 2.87 -18.13
N ARG A 152 -9.48 2.49 -19.18
CA ARG A 152 -10.95 2.62 -19.28
C ARG A 152 -11.64 1.25 -19.24
N GLY A 153 -10.93 0.21 -18.86
CA GLY A 153 -11.32 -1.18 -18.82
C GLY A 153 -10.15 -2.04 -18.37
N GLN A 154 -10.18 -3.33 -18.63
CA GLN A 154 -9.07 -4.21 -18.30
C GLN A 154 -7.82 -3.87 -19.10
N ALA A 155 -6.76 -3.50 -18.39
CA ALA A 155 -5.44 -3.25 -18.95
C ALA A 155 -4.39 -3.78 -17.98
N SER A 156 -3.36 -4.49 -18.46
CA SER A 156 -2.30 -5.07 -17.63
C SER A 156 -0.92 -4.70 -18.15
N VAL A 157 -0.04 -4.34 -17.25
CA VAL A 157 1.38 -4.03 -17.52
C VAL A 157 2.23 -4.75 -16.47
N GLN A 158 3.24 -5.50 -16.92
CA GLN A 158 4.19 -6.19 -16.04
C GLN A 158 5.62 -5.85 -16.44
N VAL A 159 6.48 -5.55 -15.47
CA VAL A 159 7.89 -5.25 -15.67
C VAL A 159 8.73 -6.11 -14.74
N TYR A 160 9.66 -6.88 -15.31
CA TYR A 160 10.60 -7.72 -14.58
C TYR A 160 12.02 -7.23 -14.80
N GLN A 161 12.78 -7.07 -13.72
CA GLN A 161 14.18 -6.69 -13.74
C GLN A 161 14.98 -7.62 -12.81
N TYR A 162 15.95 -8.32 -13.41
CA TYR A 162 16.84 -9.28 -12.73
C TYR A 162 18.25 -8.77 -12.58
#